data_4d68f3921ca64b3c6fae1a637e0831db
#
_entry.id   4d68f3921ca64b3c6fae1a637e0831db
#
_cell.length_a   1.000
_cell.length_b   1.000
_cell.length_c   1.000
_cell.angle_alpha   90.00
_cell.angle_beta   90.00
_cell.angle_gamma   90.00
#
_symmetry.space_group_name_H-M   'P 1'
#
loop_
_entity.id
_entity.type
_entity.pdbx_description
1 polymer ?
#
loop_
_entity_poly.entity_id
_entity_poly.type
_entity_poly.pdbx_seq_one_letter_code
_entity_poly.pdbx_strand_id
1 'polypeptide(L)'
;MFTPYKINYLFDSAGNWIAFRKGIYVFDLKSNWVGYTPWKDSEVYTPDGIYLGTIVWGNRFYRHLQHSDRGEPEIVSEPFFPGIFPPPAYPGRAPLPNWASDLDFSEQEIDF
;
A
#
# COMPACT_ATOMS: atom_id res chain seq x y z
N MET A 1 2.53 -23.29 16.85
CA MET A 1 1.51 -23.23 15.77
C MET A 1 1.84 -22.12 14.79
N PHE A 2 1.80 -22.41 13.53
CA PHE A 2 2.04 -21.40 12.50
C PHE A 2 0.76 -20.62 12.21
N THR A 3 0.87 -19.28 12.24
CA THR A 3 -0.25 -18.39 11.88
C THR A 3 0.16 -17.61 10.65
N PRO A 4 -0.50 -17.82 9.51
CA PRO A 4 -0.14 -17.07 8.32
C PRO A 4 -0.48 -15.60 8.48
N TYR A 5 0.26 -14.75 7.78
CA TYR A 5 -0.04 -13.34 7.75
C TYR A 5 -1.42 -13.11 7.14
N LYS A 6 -2.15 -12.21 7.76
CA LYS A 6 -3.44 -11.78 7.24
C LYS A 6 -3.22 -10.88 6.03
N ILE A 7 -4.04 -11.08 5.00
CA ILE A 7 -4.03 -10.21 3.84
C ILE A 7 -5.00 -9.06 4.10
N ASN A 8 -4.49 -7.83 3.97
CA ASN A 8 -5.31 -6.63 4.06
C ASN A 8 -5.41 -6.01 2.69
N TYR A 9 -6.61 -6.01 2.12
CA TYR A 9 -6.84 -5.37 0.83
C TYR A 9 -6.92 -3.87 1.03
N LEU A 10 -6.32 -3.12 0.11
CA LEU A 10 -6.22 -1.67 0.20
C LEU A 10 -6.96 -1.01 -0.96
N PHE A 11 -7.71 0.06 -0.65
CA PHE A 11 -8.64 0.69 -1.58
C PHE A 11 -8.38 2.18 -1.70
N ASP A 12 -8.76 2.74 -2.85
CA ASP A 12 -8.79 4.19 -3.02
C ASP A 12 -10.12 4.77 -2.50
N SER A 13 -10.34 6.07 -2.67
CA SER A 13 -11.54 6.73 -2.18
C SER A 13 -12.80 6.28 -2.91
N ALA A 14 -12.68 5.88 -4.15
CA ALA A 14 -13.82 5.38 -4.93
C ALA A 14 -14.17 3.94 -4.58
N GLY A 15 -13.35 3.26 -3.79
CA GLY A 15 -13.56 1.87 -3.44
C GLY A 15 -12.93 0.89 -4.40
N ASN A 16 -12.05 1.35 -5.27
CA ASN A 16 -11.29 0.46 -6.16
C ASN A 16 -10.20 -0.25 -5.35
N TRP A 17 -10.06 -1.54 -5.60
CA TRP A 17 -8.97 -2.30 -5.03
C TRP A 17 -7.69 -1.93 -5.76
N ILE A 18 -6.70 -1.40 -5.06
CA ILE A 18 -5.47 -0.90 -5.68
C ILE A 18 -4.22 -1.64 -5.22
N ALA A 19 -4.27 -2.30 -4.06
CA ALA A 19 -3.10 -2.96 -3.50
C ALA A 19 -3.52 -3.93 -2.41
N PHE A 20 -2.56 -4.71 -1.89
CA PHE A 20 -2.80 -5.47 -0.66
C PHE A 20 -1.53 -5.50 0.18
N ARG A 21 -1.72 -5.69 1.47
CA ARG A 21 -0.63 -5.74 2.45
C ARG A 21 -0.55 -7.12 3.06
N LYS A 22 0.67 -7.66 3.13
CA LYS A 22 0.96 -8.91 3.81
C LYS A 22 2.17 -8.67 4.73
N GLY A 23 1.95 -8.70 6.05
CA GLY A 23 3.00 -8.33 6.98
C GLY A 23 3.41 -6.88 6.80
N ILE A 24 4.68 -6.62 6.63
CA ILE A 24 5.19 -5.27 6.39
C ILE A 24 5.25 -4.92 4.90
N TYR A 25 4.89 -5.84 4.02
CA TYR A 25 5.06 -5.66 2.58
C TYR A 25 3.75 -5.31 1.90
N VAL A 26 3.83 -4.44 0.89
CA VAL A 26 2.68 -3.99 0.11
C VAL A 26 2.90 -4.36 -1.35
N PHE A 27 1.87 -4.91 -1.98
CA PHE A 27 1.92 -5.41 -3.34
C PHE A 27 0.79 -4.78 -4.16
N ASP A 28 1.00 -4.66 -5.46
CA ASP A 28 -0.06 -4.22 -6.37
C ASP A 28 -0.99 -5.39 -6.73
N LEU A 29 -1.92 -5.16 -7.64
CA LEU A 29 -2.92 -6.16 -8.03
C LEU A 29 -2.33 -7.39 -8.70
N LYS A 30 -1.12 -7.27 -9.23
CA LYS A 30 -0.41 -8.36 -9.91
C LYS A 30 0.62 -9.01 -8.99
N SER A 31 0.58 -8.67 -7.70
CA SER A 31 1.50 -9.17 -6.69
C SER A 31 2.94 -8.72 -6.90
N ASN A 32 3.13 -7.60 -7.59
CA ASN A 32 4.44 -6.95 -7.65
C ASN A 32 4.67 -6.18 -6.36
N TRP A 33 5.88 -6.29 -5.84
CA TRP A 33 6.25 -5.59 -4.62
C TRP A 33 6.39 -4.09 -4.91
N VAL A 34 5.54 -3.27 -4.28
CA VAL A 34 5.55 -1.83 -4.50
C VAL A 34 6.00 -1.04 -3.29
N GLY A 35 6.01 -1.65 -2.11
CA GLY A 35 6.41 -0.92 -0.92
C GLY A 35 6.43 -1.75 0.34
N TYR A 36 6.76 -1.10 1.44
CA TYR A 36 6.82 -1.74 2.75
C TYR A 36 6.63 -0.67 3.83
N THR A 37 6.39 -1.11 5.06
CA THR A 37 6.21 -0.21 6.21
C THR A 37 7.45 -0.27 7.09
N PRO A 38 8.46 0.60 6.86
CA PRO A 38 9.74 0.50 7.57
C PRO A 38 9.64 0.72 9.07
N TRP A 39 8.66 1.52 9.51
CA TRP A 39 8.45 1.76 10.94
C TRP A 39 7.34 0.90 11.52
N LYS A 40 6.87 -0.09 10.75
CA LYS A 40 5.84 -1.05 11.19
C LYS A 40 4.54 -0.38 11.60
N ASP A 41 4.24 0.72 10.94
CA ASP A 41 2.98 1.46 11.15
C ASP A 41 2.21 1.52 9.84
N SER A 42 1.51 2.62 9.59
CA SER A 42 0.67 2.75 8.41
C SER A 42 1.33 3.51 7.25
N GLU A 43 2.55 3.99 7.42
CA GLU A 43 3.25 4.70 6.36
C GLU A 43 4.04 3.74 5.49
N VAL A 44 3.77 3.79 4.19
CA VAL A 44 4.35 2.89 3.20
C VAL A 44 5.39 3.63 2.37
N TYR A 45 6.54 2.99 2.19
CA TYR A 45 7.64 3.53 1.39
C TYR A 45 7.96 2.55 0.27
N THR A 46 8.48 3.07 -0.84
CA THR A 46 8.92 2.21 -1.93
C THR A 46 10.14 1.39 -1.50
N PRO A 47 10.48 0.32 -2.25
CA PRO A 47 11.70 -0.44 -1.92
C PRO A 47 12.96 0.41 -1.85
N ASP A 48 12.98 1.54 -2.55
CA ASP A 48 14.11 2.48 -2.54
C ASP A 48 14.08 3.44 -1.36
N GLY A 49 13.06 3.38 -0.51
CA GLY A 49 12.97 4.21 0.67
C GLY A 49 12.31 5.57 0.45
N ILE A 50 11.49 5.68 -0.58
CA ILE A 50 10.76 6.93 -0.89
C ILE A 50 9.31 6.76 -0.44
N TYR A 51 8.79 7.78 0.24
CA TYR A 51 7.40 7.75 0.71
C TYR A 51 6.43 7.49 -0.44
N LEU A 52 5.55 6.51 -0.27
CA LEU A 52 4.55 6.14 -1.28
C LEU A 52 3.16 6.58 -0.85
N GLY A 53 2.75 6.23 0.36
CA GLY A 53 1.41 6.55 0.82
C GLY A 53 1.17 6.10 2.25
N THR A 54 -0.03 6.35 2.74
CA THR A 54 -0.42 6.07 4.12
C THR A 54 -1.72 5.28 4.13
N ILE A 55 -1.75 4.19 4.88
CA ILE A 55 -2.94 3.37 5.06
C ILE A 55 -3.73 3.94 6.22
N VAL A 56 -4.99 4.29 5.97
CA VAL A 56 -5.84 4.88 7.00
C VAL A 56 -7.03 3.97 7.26
N TRP A 57 -7.86 4.36 8.23
CA TRP A 57 -9.01 3.60 8.67
C TRP A 57 -9.87 3.15 7.47
N GLY A 58 -10.35 1.92 7.53
CA GLY A 58 -11.14 1.35 6.45
C GLY A 58 -10.28 0.80 5.30
N ASN A 59 -8.97 0.61 5.56
CA ASN A 59 -8.03 0.09 4.57
C ASN A 59 -7.94 0.96 3.32
N ARG A 60 -8.08 2.27 3.51
CA ARG A 60 -7.88 3.23 2.42
C ARG A 60 -6.40 3.56 2.33
N PHE A 61 -5.87 3.57 1.13
CA PHE A 61 -4.45 3.82 0.89
C PHE A 61 -4.33 5.10 0.08
N TYR A 62 -3.88 6.17 0.75
CA TYR A 62 -3.83 7.51 0.19
C TYR A 62 -2.42 8.05 0.26
N ARG A 63 -2.14 9.04 -0.60
CA ARG A 63 -0.91 9.82 -0.48
C ARG A 63 -1.20 11.06 0.34
N HIS A 64 -0.40 11.28 1.39
CA HIS A 64 -0.50 12.49 2.20
C HIS A 64 0.14 13.64 1.42
N LEU A 65 -0.60 14.73 1.23
CA LEU A 65 -0.13 15.85 0.41
C LEU A 65 1.03 16.62 1.04
N GLN A 66 1.13 16.58 2.37
CA GLN A 66 2.16 17.29 3.11
C GLN A 66 2.87 16.33 4.07
N HIS A 67 3.37 15.24 3.51
CA HIS A 67 4.05 14.25 4.33
C HIS A 67 5.37 14.81 4.85
N SER A 68 5.59 14.67 6.17
CA SER A 68 6.83 15.11 6.82
C SER A 68 7.88 14.02 6.70
N ASP A 69 9.10 14.43 6.41
CA ASP A 69 10.21 13.50 6.33
C ASP A 69 10.53 12.93 7.72
N ARG A 70 10.63 11.61 7.81
CA ARG A 70 10.96 10.90 9.05
C ARG A 70 12.39 10.42 9.09
N GLY A 71 13.20 10.82 8.12
CA GLY A 71 14.56 10.34 7.98
C GLY A 71 14.64 9.16 7.03
N GLU A 72 15.81 8.51 7.02
CA GLU A 72 16.01 7.39 6.11
C GLU A 72 15.45 6.10 6.69
N PRO A 73 14.56 5.43 5.97
CA PRO A 73 14.04 4.15 6.44
C PRO A 73 15.07 3.04 6.29
N GLU A 74 14.95 2.03 7.15
CA GLU A 74 15.75 0.83 7.01
C GLU A 74 15.32 0.08 5.75
N ILE A 75 16.28 -0.21 4.88
CA ILE A 75 15.99 -0.93 3.63
C ILE A 75 15.88 -2.42 3.96
N VAL A 76 14.86 -3.07 3.42
CA VAL A 76 14.61 -4.48 3.65
C VAL A 76 14.82 -5.27 2.38
N SER A 77 15.01 -6.58 2.53
CA SER A 77 15.15 -7.49 1.40
C SER A 77 13.83 -7.67 0.70
N GLU A 78 13.89 -7.95 -0.59
CA GLU A 78 12.70 -8.25 -1.39
C GLU A 78 11.98 -9.47 -0.79
N PRO A 79 10.67 -9.39 -0.60
CA PRO A 79 9.90 -10.52 -0.09
C PRO A 79 9.73 -11.60 -1.15
N PHE A 80 9.38 -12.80 -0.70
CA PHE A 80 8.96 -13.84 -1.62
C PHE A 80 7.66 -13.44 -2.30
N PHE A 81 7.43 -13.98 -3.50
CA PHE A 81 6.18 -13.76 -4.21
C PHE A 81 5.01 -14.19 -3.30
N PRO A 82 4.04 -13.31 -3.03
CA PRO A 82 3.00 -13.60 -2.04
C PRO A 82 1.89 -14.51 -2.54
N GLY A 83 1.82 -14.75 -3.84
CA GLY A 83 0.72 -15.46 -4.45
C GLY A 83 -0.23 -14.49 -5.15
N ILE A 84 -1.26 -15.05 -5.78
CA ILE A 84 -2.29 -14.28 -6.45
C ILE A 84 -3.58 -14.44 -5.66
N PHE A 85 -4.25 -13.33 -5.40
CA PHE A 85 -5.42 -13.31 -4.55
C PHE A 85 -6.63 -12.82 -5.34
N PRO A 86 -7.83 -13.35 -5.05
CA PRO A 86 -9.03 -12.89 -5.73
C PRO A 86 -9.37 -11.46 -5.30
N PRO A 87 -10.07 -10.72 -6.18
CA PRO A 87 -10.50 -9.38 -5.79
C PRO A 87 -11.45 -9.44 -4.59
N PRO A 88 -11.32 -8.48 -3.68
CA PRO A 88 -12.21 -8.40 -2.52
C PRO A 88 -13.58 -7.86 -2.90
N ALA A 89 -14.51 -7.96 -1.95
CA ALA A 89 -15.80 -7.30 -2.11
C ALA A 89 -15.61 -5.79 -2.13
N TYR A 90 -16.48 -5.11 -2.89
CA TYR A 90 -16.45 -3.66 -2.98
C TYR A 90 -16.77 -3.04 -1.61
N PRO A 91 -15.90 -2.19 -1.07
CA PRO A 91 -16.10 -1.63 0.27
C PRO A 91 -16.98 -0.38 0.28
N GLY A 92 -17.38 0.14 -0.87
CA GLY A 92 -18.06 1.41 -0.97
C GLY A 92 -17.09 2.56 -1.13
N ARG A 93 -17.66 3.75 -1.38
CA ARG A 93 -16.88 4.98 -1.50
C ARG A 93 -16.61 5.55 -0.12
N ALA A 94 -15.53 6.29 0.00
CA ALA A 94 -15.20 7.04 1.20
C ALA A 94 -14.81 8.46 0.81
N PRO A 95 -15.20 9.47 1.57
CA PRO A 95 -14.78 10.83 1.26
C PRO A 95 -13.27 10.95 1.37
N LEU A 96 -12.66 11.56 0.36
CA LEU A 96 -11.22 11.78 0.37
C LEU A 96 -10.91 12.95 1.30
N PRO A 97 -10.07 12.74 2.34
CA PRO A 97 -9.70 13.85 3.22
C PRO A 97 -8.97 14.97 2.46
N ASN A 98 -9.05 16.18 2.95
CA ASN A 98 -8.43 17.31 2.26
C ASN A 98 -6.89 17.26 2.30
N TRP A 99 -6.31 16.43 3.16
CA TRP A 99 -4.86 16.27 3.24
C TRP A 99 -4.34 15.15 2.35
N ALA A 100 -5.21 14.48 1.60
CA ALA A 100 -4.86 13.26 0.90
C ALA A 100 -5.22 13.32 -0.58
N SER A 101 -4.52 12.50 -1.36
CA SER A 101 -4.91 12.22 -2.74
C SER A 101 -4.88 10.71 -2.96
N ASP A 102 -5.67 10.26 -3.92
CA ASP A 102 -5.64 8.85 -4.31
C ASP A 102 -4.32 8.53 -5.01
N LEU A 103 -3.86 7.29 -4.82
CA LEU A 103 -2.69 6.78 -5.52
C LEU A 103 -3.11 6.21 -6.86
N ASP A 104 -2.27 6.39 -7.87
CA ASP A 104 -2.51 5.87 -9.20
C ASP A 104 -1.35 4.98 -9.60
N PHE A 105 -1.51 3.68 -9.38
CA PHE A 105 -0.50 2.71 -9.75
C PHE A 105 -0.44 2.42 -11.23
N SER A 106 -1.46 2.82 -11.99
CA SER A 106 -1.47 2.58 -13.42
C SER A 106 -0.35 3.33 -14.13
N GLU A 107 0.07 4.48 -13.59
CA GLU A 107 1.17 5.24 -14.15
C GLU A 107 2.49 4.50 -14.05
N GLN A 108 2.64 3.65 -13.03
CA GLN A 108 3.88 2.89 -12.86
C GLN A 108 3.99 1.73 -13.82
N GLU A 109 2.87 1.25 -14.34
CA GLU A 109 2.84 0.11 -15.24
C GLU A 109 3.21 0.46 -16.66
N ILE A 110 3.04 1.71 -17.05
CA ILE A 110 3.29 2.15 -18.41
C ILE A 110 4.64 2.84 -18.58
N ASP A 111 5.44 2.82 -17.57
CA ASP A 111 6.75 3.45 -17.60
C ASP A 111 7.79 2.41 -18.01
N PHE A 112 7.97 2.27 -19.27
CA PHE A 112 8.90 1.28 -19.82
C PHE A 112 10.04 1.95 -20.55
#